data_5db3337202dbb7a75bb02f9019760cdc
#
_entry.id   5db3337202dbb7a75bb02f9019760cdc
#
_cell.length_a   1.000
_cell.length_b   1.000
_cell.length_c   1.000
_cell.angle_alpha   90.00
_cell.angle_beta   90.00
_cell.angle_gamma   90.00
#
_symmetry.space_group_name_H-M   'P 1'
#
loop_
_entity.id
_entity.type
_entity.pdbx_description
1 polymer ?
#
loop_
_entity_poly.entity_id
_entity_poly.type
_entity_poly.pdbx_seq_one_letter_code
_entity_poly.pdbx_strand_id
1 'polypeptide(L)'
;AGAVAGIFKAPIAGLVFTLEVLMIDLTMSSLLPLLISAVTAATVSYITTGTEAMFKFHLDQAFELERIPYVILLGIFCGLVSLYFTRAMNSVEGVFGKLNNPYKKLAFGGVMLSVLIFLFPPLYGEGYDTIELLLNGTSTAEWDTVMNNSMFYGYGNLLLVYLMLIILLKVFASSATNGGGGCGGIFAPSLYLGCIAGFVFSHFSNDFTFSAYLPEKNFALMGMAGVMSGVMHAPLTGVFLIAELT
;
A
#
# COMPACT_ATOMS: atom_id res chain seq x y z
N ALA A 1 13.19 8.36 -10.66
CA ALA A 1 12.06 8.83 -11.48
C ALA A 1 11.55 7.71 -12.39
N GLY A 2 12.35 7.24 -13.37
CA GLY A 2 11.92 6.30 -14.40
C GLY A 2 11.37 4.98 -13.88
N ALA A 3 11.95 4.36 -12.86
CA ALA A 3 11.46 3.10 -12.31
C ALA A 3 10.01 3.22 -11.74
N VAL A 4 9.74 4.22 -10.94
CA VAL A 4 8.40 4.48 -10.39
C VAL A 4 7.42 4.83 -11.51
N ALA A 5 7.84 5.75 -12.40
CA ALA A 5 7.02 6.15 -13.56
C ALA A 5 6.67 4.98 -14.48
N GLY A 6 7.60 4.05 -14.72
CA GLY A 6 7.38 2.89 -15.57
C GLY A 6 6.48 1.82 -14.95
N ILE A 7 6.64 1.55 -13.66
CA ILE A 7 5.82 0.56 -12.94
C ILE A 7 4.36 1.03 -12.85
N PHE A 8 4.16 2.24 -12.37
CA PHE A 8 2.81 2.77 -12.10
C PHE A 8 2.19 3.50 -13.30
N LYS A 9 2.94 3.67 -14.40
CA LYS A 9 2.54 4.50 -15.55
C LYS A 9 2.19 5.94 -15.13
N ALA A 10 2.88 6.44 -14.12
CA ALA A 10 2.65 7.69 -13.39
C ALA A 10 3.89 8.58 -13.47
N PRO A 11 4.11 9.34 -14.57
CA PRO A 11 5.32 10.10 -14.78
C PRO A 11 5.49 11.25 -13.79
N ILE A 12 4.42 11.93 -13.39
CA ILE A 12 4.48 13.03 -12.40
C ILE A 12 4.83 12.48 -11.02
N ALA A 13 4.19 11.39 -10.62
CA ALA A 13 4.51 10.73 -9.35
C ALA A 13 5.96 10.25 -9.30
N GLY A 14 6.48 9.69 -10.40
CA GLY A 14 7.87 9.28 -10.50
C GLY A 14 8.87 10.42 -10.39
N LEU A 15 8.55 11.58 -10.97
CA LEU A 15 9.34 12.80 -10.83
C LEU A 15 9.31 13.29 -9.38
N VAL A 16 8.12 13.48 -8.81
CA VAL A 16 7.92 14.00 -7.46
C VAL A 16 8.55 13.08 -6.40
N PHE A 17 8.40 11.76 -6.55
CA PHE A 17 9.06 10.79 -5.69
C PHE A 17 10.57 11.01 -5.61
N THR A 18 11.20 11.25 -6.75
CA THR A 18 12.65 11.45 -6.78
C THR A 18 13.07 12.75 -6.08
N LEU A 19 12.27 13.80 -6.23
CA LEU A 19 12.53 15.10 -5.59
C LEU A 19 12.32 15.03 -4.06
N GLU A 20 11.24 14.41 -3.61
CA GLU A 20 10.92 14.33 -2.17
C GLU A 20 11.81 13.34 -1.43
N VAL A 21 11.95 12.11 -1.94
CA VAL A 21 12.67 11.05 -1.22
C VAL A 21 14.18 11.22 -1.29
N LEU A 22 14.72 11.67 -2.43
CA LEU A 22 16.14 11.89 -2.59
C LEU A 22 16.58 13.31 -2.21
N MET A 23 15.64 14.19 -1.83
CA MET A 23 15.92 15.57 -1.42
C MET A 23 16.82 16.32 -2.43
N ILE A 24 16.56 16.11 -3.72
CA ILE A 24 17.34 16.72 -4.78
C ILE A 24 16.92 18.18 -4.94
N ASP A 25 17.89 19.08 -5.04
CA ASP A 25 17.64 20.49 -5.29
C ASP A 25 16.89 20.71 -6.63
N LEU A 26 15.83 21.53 -6.56
CA LEU A 26 15.02 21.91 -7.72
C LEU A 26 15.77 22.89 -8.62
N THR A 27 16.70 22.35 -9.40
CA THR A 27 17.39 23.12 -10.44
C THR A 27 16.92 22.65 -11.82
N MET A 28 16.95 23.56 -12.83
CA MET A 28 16.59 23.15 -14.20
C MET A 28 17.49 22.06 -14.76
N SER A 29 18.73 22.00 -14.31
CA SER A 29 19.70 20.96 -14.69
C SER A 29 19.37 19.58 -14.14
N SER A 30 18.71 19.48 -12.98
CA SER A 30 18.26 18.21 -12.39
C SER A 30 16.85 17.83 -12.85
N LEU A 31 15.97 18.80 -13.02
CA LEU A 31 14.56 18.57 -13.31
C LEU A 31 14.32 18.04 -14.73
N LEU A 32 15.02 18.56 -15.73
CA LEU A 32 14.89 18.13 -17.13
C LEU A 32 15.25 16.64 -17.33
N PRO A 33 16.40 16.13 -16.87
CA PRO A 33 16.71 14.71 -17.00
C PRO A 33 15.74 13.80 -16.25
N LEU A 34 15.26 14.20 -15.08
CA LEU A 34 14.29 13.44 -14.31
C LEU A 34 12.94 13.34 -15.04
N LEU A 35 12.47 14.46 -15.61
CA LEU A 35 11.25 14.49 -16.39
C LEU A 35 11.34 13.61 -17.64
N ILE A 36 12.42 13.74 -18.40
CA ILE A 36 12.66 12.93 -19.59
C ILE A 36 12.69 11.45 -19.22
N SER A 37 13.41 11.09 -18.15
CA SER A 37 13.48 9.71 -17.66
C SER A 37 12.09 9.17 -17.26
N ALA A 38 11.28 9.95 -16.54
CA ALA A 38 9.96 9.54 -16.11
C ALA A 38 9.01 9.35 -17.30
N VAL A 39 8.94 10.33 -18.20
CA VAL A 39 8.07 10.26 -19.38
C VAL A 39 8.48 9.13 -20.31
N THR A 40 9.78 8.98 -20.59
CA THR A 40 10.28 7.90 -21.47
C THR A 40 9.95 6.53 -20.86
N ALA A 41 10.18 6.33 -19.57
CA ALA A 41 9.90 5.06 -18.91
C ALA A 41 8.40 4.74 -18.92
N ALA A 42 7.53 5.70 -18.62
CA ALA A 42 6.09 5.53 -18.71
C ALA A 42 5.65 5.21 -20.15
N THR A 43 6.19 5.92 -21.16
CA THR A 43 5.88 5.67 -22.57
C THR A 43 6.28 4.27 -23.01
N VAL A 44 7.49 3.82 -22.64
CA VAL A 44 7.94 2.44 -22.93
C VAL A 44 7.06 1.43 -22.24
N SER A 45 6.67 1.68 -20.98
CA SER A 45 5.74 0.82 -20.26
C SER A 45 4.38 0.72 -20.97
N TYR A 46 3.80 1.85 -21.42
CA TYR A 46 2.58 1.85 -22.20
C TYR A 46 2.67 1.03 -23.48
N ILE A 47 3.79 1.10 -24.19
CA ILE A 47 4.01 0.34 -25.45
C ILE A 47 4.16 -1.15 -25.17
N THR A 48 4.84 -1.54 -24.08
CA THR A 48 5.17 -2.95 -23.81
C THR A 48 4.09 -3.69 -23.04
N THR A 49 3.41 -3.03 -22.09
CA THR A 49 2.40 -3.64 -21.20
C THR A 49 0.97 -3.15 -21.46
N GLY A 50 0.76 -2.36 -22.52
CA GLY A 50 -0.54 -1.79 -22.87
C GLY A 50 -0.87 -0.52 -22.08
N THR A 51 -2.04 0.07 -22.42
CA THR A 51 -2.51 1.35 -21.85
C THR A 51 -3.25 1.21 -20.53
N GLU A 52 -3.50 -0.03 -20.08
CA GLU A 52 -4.25 -0.27 -18.85
C GLU A 52 -3.48 0.25 -17.63
N ALA A 53 -4.21 0.92 -16.73
CA ALA A 53 -3.68 1.32 -15.43
C ALA A 53 -3.31 0.08 -14.60
N MET A 54 -2.41 0.23 -13.64
CA MET A 54 -2.00 -0.87 -12.76
C MET A 54 -3.17 -1.40 -11.93
N PHE A 55 -4.05 -0.51 -11.48
CA PHE A 55 -5.30 -0.85 -10.81
C PHE A 55 -6.47 -0.45 -11.69
N LYS A 56 -7.29 -1.43 -12.06
CA LYS A 56 -8.53 -1.20 -12.85
C LYS A 56 -9.65 -1.00 -11.86
N PHE A 57 -10.14 0.21 -11.72
CA PHE A 57 -11.32 0.51 -10.93
C PHE A 57 -12.09 1.71 -11.50
N HIS A 58 -13.35 1.81 -11.14
CA HIS A 58 -14.18 2.97 -11.45
C HIS A 58 -14.62 3.64 -10.15
N LEU A 59 -14.49 4.97 -10.10
CA LEU A 59 -15.03 5.76 -9.00
C LEU A 59 -16.52 5.95 -9.24
N ASP A 60 -17.34 5.33 -8.40
CA ASP A 60 -18.80 5.37 -8.53
C ASP A 60 -19.40 6.63 -7.86
N GLN A 61 -18.66 7.25 -6.95
CA GLN A 61 -19.14 8.38 -6.16
C GLN A 61 -18.13 9.53 -6.13
N ALA A 62 -18.65 10.74 -6.40
CA ALA A 62 -17.88 11.96 -6.25
C ALA A 62 -17.60 12.26 -4.76
N PHE A 63 -16.55 13.01 -4.50
CA PHE A 63 -16.22 13.47 -3.15
C PHE A 63 -17.22 14.56 -2.70
N GLU A 64 -17.79 14.38 -1.50
CA GLU A 64 -18.69 15.32 -0.87
C GLU A 64 -18.02 16.03 0.30
N LEU A 65 -18.29 17.34 0.45
CA LEU A 65 -17.67 18.17 1.52
C LEU A 65 -18.06 17.69 2.93
N GLU A 66 -19.20 17.07 3.09
CA GLU A 66 -19.66 16.52 4.38
C GLU A 66 -18.75 15.41 4.92
N ARG A 67 -17.95 14.81 4.05
CA ARG A 67 -17.00 13.74 4.41
C ARG A 67 -15.66 14.24 4.92
N ILE A 68 -15.38 15.57 4.89
CA ILE A 68 -14.09 16.15 5.32
C ILE A 68 -13.71 15.75 6.76
N PRO A 69 -14.60 15.79 7.77
CA PRO A 69 -14.26 15.38 9.13
C PRO A 69 -13.75 13.94 9.21
N TYR A 70 -14.34 13.04 8.42
CA TYR A 70 -13.94 11.63 8.36
C TYR A 70 -12.59 11.45 7.66
N VAL A 71 -12.29 12.28 6.65
CA VAL A 71 -10.96 12.27 6.00
C VAL A 71 -9.87 12.72 6.98
N ILE A 72 -10.14 13.70 7.84
CA ILE A 72 -9.20 14.11 8.89
C ILE A 72 -8.94 12.95 9.87
N LEU A 73 -10.01 12.26 10.30
CA LEU A 73 -9.87 11.08 11.16
C LEU A 73 -9.12 9.94 10.46
N LEU A 74 -9.40 9.70 9.18
CA LEU A 74 -8.61 8.76 8.37
C LEU A 74 -7.14 9.14 8.34
N GLY A 75 -6.82 10.43 8.18
CA GLY A 75 -5.43 10.92 8.20
C GLY A 75 -4.71 10.62 9.51
N ILE A 76 -5.39 10.78 10.65
CA ILE A 76 -4.86 10.41 11.96
C ILE A 76 -4.64 8.89 12.04
N PHE A 77 -5.60 8.10 11.58
CA PHE A 77 -5.50 6.63 11.57
C PHE A 77 -4.34 6.16 10.68
N CYS A 78 -4.20 6.70 9.48
CA CYS A 78 -3.08 6.42 8.58
C CYS A 78 -1.73 6.81 9.20
N GLY A 79 -1.67 7.93 9.91
CA GLY A 79 -0.49 8.35 10.67
C GLY A 79 -0.08 7.34 11.74
N LEU A 80 -1.05 6.79 12.49
CA LEU A 80 -0.79 5.74 13.48
C LEU A 80 -0.32 4.43 12.84
N VAL A 81 -0.94 4.03 11.72
CA VAL A 81 -0.51 2.84 10.95
C VAL A 81 0.91 3.01 10.43
N SER A 82 1.25 4.18 9.88
CA SER A 82 2.60 4.50 9.40
C SER A 82 3.64 4.47 10.51
N LEU A 83 3.31 5.05 11.66
CA LEU A 83 4.17 5.04 12.84
C LEU A 83 4.43 3.61 13.34
N TYR A 84 3.35 2.80 13.41
CA TYR A 84 3.44 1.39 13.76
C TYR A 84 4.33 0.63 12.78
N PHE A 85 4.07 0.78 11.47
CA PHE A 85 4.83 0.11 10.40
C PHE A 85 6.32 0.40 10.51
N THR A 86 6.70 1.68 10.56
CA THR A 86 8.10 2.09 10.61
C THR A 86 8.80 1.61 11.87
N ARG A 87 8.17 1.73 13.05
CA ARG A 87 8.76 1.28 14.32
C ARG A 87 8.90 -0.23 14.39
N ALA A 88 7.87 -0.97 14.00
CA ALA A 88 7.88 -2.42 14.01
C ALA A 88 8.90 -2.97 13.01
N MET A 89 8.99 -2.39 11.80
CA MET A 89 9.99 -2.77 10.80
C MET A 89 11.41 -2.60 11.32
N ASN A 90 11.75 -1.42 11.84
CA ASN A 90 13.06 -1.15 12.42
C ASN A 90 13.39 -2.11 13.58
N SER A 91 12.40 -2.44 14.41
CA SER A 91 12.60 -3.36 15.54
C SER A 91 12.91 -4.79 15.07
N VAL A 92 12.16 -5.28 14.07
CA VAL A 92 12.36 -6.63 13.50
C VAL A 92 13.69 -6.70 12.74
N GLU A 93 14.01 -5.70 11.92
CA GLU A 93 15.31 -5.62 11.23
C GLU A 93 16.48 -5.58 12.22
N GLY A 94 16.30 -4.91 13.36
CA GLY A 94 17.28 -4.92 14.47
C GLY A 94 17.51 -6.32 15.05
N VAL A 95 16.50 -7.19 15.08
CA VAL A 95 16.65 -8.60 15.49
C VAL A 95 17.47 -9.37 14.44
N PHE A 96 17.16 -9.19 13.15
CA PHE A 96 17.95 -9.79 12.08
C PHE A 96 19.39 -9.29 12.04
N GLY A 97 19.62 -8.02 12.42
CA GLY A 97 20.97 -7.43 12.52
C GLY A 97 21.87 -8.15 13.53
N LYS A 98 21.29 -8.73 14.59
CA LYS A 98 22.03 -9.49 15.61
C LYS A 98 22.47 -10.88 15.14
N LEU A 99 21.92 -11.38 14.05
CA LEU A 99 22.27 -12.68 13.48
C LEU A 99 23.48 -12.52 12.54
N ASN A 100 24.65 -13.02 12.93
CA ASN A 100 25.87 -12.85 12.13
C ASN A 100 25.95 -13.80 10.91
N ASN A 101 25.22 -14.91 10.93
CA ASN A 101 25.29 -15.93 9.88
C ASN A 101 24.17 -15.73 8.85
N PRO A 102 24.48 -15.54 7.55
CA PRO A 102 23.48 -15.31 6.51
C PRO A 102 22.51 -16.49 6.34
N TYR A 103 22.97 -17.73 6.51
CA TYR A 103 22.10 -18.91 6.44
C TYR A 103 21.09 -18.96 7.60
N LYS A 104 21.46 -18.48 8.79
CA LYS A 104 20.53 -18.39 9.92
C LYS A 104 19.49 -17.29 9.67
N LYS A 105 19.88 -16.16 9.07
CA LYS A 105 18.94 -15.10 8.65
C LYS A 105 17.93 -15.65 7.65
N LEU A 106 18.41 -16.32 6.62
CA LEU A 106 17.55 -16.93 5.58
C LEU A 106 16.60 -17.97 6.19
N ALA A 107 17.09 -18.87 7.02
CA ALA A 107 16.25 -19.90 7.65
C ALA A 107 15.18 -19.28 8.56
N PHE A 108 15.57 -18.33 9.43
CA PHE A 108 14.65 -17.66 10.33
C PHE A 108 13.60 -16.84 9.56
N GLY A 109 14.03 -16.03 8.59
CA GLY A 109 13.13 -15.23 7.74
C GLY A 109 12.21 -16.12 6.89
N GLY A 110 12.74 -17.18 6.30
CA GLY A 110 11.98 -18.13 5.49
C GLY A 110 10.90 -18.86 6.28
N VAL A 111 11.23 -19.39 7.48
CA VAL A 111 10.24 -20.03 8.35
C VAL A 111 9.16 -19.05 8.80
N MET A 112 9.56 -17.85 9.25
CA MET A 112 8.63 -16.82 9.66
C MET A 112 7.68 -16.43 8.53
N LEU A 113 8.23 -16.19 7.33
CA LEU A 113 7.44 -15.81 6.15
C LEU A 113 6.50 -16.96 5.71
N SER A 114 6.97 -18.20 5.72
CA SER A 114 6.17 -19.38 5.35
C SER A 114 4.97 -19.55 6.27
N VAL A 115 5.16 -19.39 7.59
CA VAL A 115 4.06 -19.48 8.56
C VAL A 115 3.05 -18.35 8.36
N LEU A 116 3.54 -17.12 8.14
CA LEU A 116 2.66 -15.95 7.92
C LEU A 116 1.83 -16.10 6.64
N ILE A 117 2.44 -16.55 5.54
CA ILE A 117 1.72 -16.75 4.27
C ILE A 117 0.74 -17.91 4.36
N PHE A 118 1.10 -19.00 5.07
CA PHE A 118 0.20 -20.14 5.27
C PHE A 118 -1.06 -19.74 6.04
N LEU A 119 -0.93 -18.91 7.07
CA LEU A 119 -2.07 -18.43 7.86
C LEU A 119 -2.85 -17.32 7.17
N PHE A 120 -2.14 -16.42 6.48
CA PHE A 120 -2.68 -15.25 5.81
C PHE A 120 -2.15 -15.14 4.38
N PRO A 121 -2.75 -15.85 3.41
CA PRO A 121 -2.31 -15.83 2.00
C PRO A 121 -2.14 -14.43 1.38
N PRO A 122 -2.96 -13.41 1.70
CA PRO A 122 -2.78 -12.05 1.18
C PRO A 122 -1.49 -11.35 1.62
N LEU A 123 -0.72 -11.91 2.55
CA LEU A 123 0.61 -11.41 2.90
C LEU A 123 1.68 -11.76 1.85
N TYR A 124 1.38 -12.70 0.95
CA TYR A 124 2.26 -13.09 -0.14
C TYR A 124 2.40 -11.96 -1.16
N GLY A 125 3.63 -11.72 -1.62
CA GLY A 125 3.93 -10.74 -2.64
C GLY A 125 3.62 -9.29 -2.25
N GLU A 126 3.28 -8.50 -3.23
CA GLU A 126 3.02 -7.06 -3.10
C GLU A 126 1.59 -6.77 -2.66
N GLY A 127 0.67 -7.72 -2.88
CA GLY A 127 -0.74 -7.64 -2.47
C GLY A 127 -1.62 -6.87 -3.46
N TYR A 128 -1.19 -6.67 -4.70
CA TYR A 128 -1.96 -5.93 -5.71
C TYR A 128 -3.30 -6.59 -6.04
N ASP A 129 -3.36 -7.93 -6.06
CA ASP A 129 -4.62 -8.67 -6.26
C ASP A 129 -5.65 -8.33 -5.18
N THR A 130 -5.20 -8.20 -3.93
CA THR A 130 -6.07 -7.80 -2.82
C THR A 130 -6.50 -6.34 -2.94
N ILE A 131 -5.62 -5.44 -3.38
CA ILE A 131 -5.96 -4.04 -3.65
C ILE A 131 -7.05 -3.97 -4.72
N GLU A 132 -6.86 -4.67 -5.84
CA GLU A 132 -7.82 -4.69 -6.95
C GLU A 132 -9.18 -5.26 -6.50
N LEU A 133 -9.17 -6.31 -5.69
CA LEU A 133 -10.38 -6.91 -5.15
C LEU A 133 -11.13 -5.95 -4.21
N LEU A 134 -10.43 -5.25 -3.32
CA LEU A 134 -11.04 -4.27 -2.42
C LEU A 134 -11.58 -3.05 -3.17
N LEU A 135 -10.90 -2.61 -4.24
CA LEU A 135 -11.34 -1.47 -5.05
C LEU A 135 -12.48 -1.81 -6.01
N ASN A 136 -12.58 -3.05 -6.52
CA ASN A 136 -13.59 -3.46 -7.47
C ASN A 136 -14.80 -4.14 -6.83
N GLY A 137 -14.65 -4.72 -5.66
CA GLY A 137 -15.75 -5.36 -4.94
C GLY A 137 -16.91 -4.39 -4.67
N THR A 138 -18.12 -4.87 -4.87
CA THR A 138 -19.37 -4.13 -4.67
C THR A 138 -20.22 -4.71 -3.56
N SER A 139 -19.89 -5.91 -3.10
CA SER A 139 -20.63 -6.64 -2.08
C SER A 139 -19.71 -7.27 -1.04
N THR A 140 -20.26 -7.47 0.16
CA THR A 140 -19.54 -8.16 1.26
C THR A 140 -19.08 -9.56 0.83
N ALA A 141 -19.87 -10.27 0.03
CA ALA A 141 -19.52 -11.60 -0.47
C ALA A 141 -18.30 -11.59 -1.41
N GLU A 142 -18.12 -10.52 -2.18
CA GLU A 142 -16.93 -10.35 -3.03
C GLU A 142 -15.71 -10.03 -2.17
N TRP A 143 -15.81 -9.13 -1.21
CA TRP A 143 -14.71 -8.81 -0.29
C TRP A 143 -14.31 -9.99 0.59
N ASP A 144 -15.26 -10.86 0.96
CA ASP A 144 -14.97 -12.09 1.71
C ASP A 144 -14.03 -13.05 0.94
N THR A 145 -13.94 -12.92 -0.38
CA THR A 145 -13.00 -13.70 -1.20
C THR A 145 -11.53 -13.41 -0.87
N VAL A 146 -11.21 -12.28 -0.22
CA VAL A 146 -9.88 -11.99 0.32
C VAL A 146 -9.44 -13.07 1.32
N MET A 147 -10.41 -13.69 2.03
CA MET A 147 -10.15 -14.76 2.99
C MET A 147 -10.03 -16.15 2.35
N ASN A 148 -10.17 -16.26 1.01
CA ASN A 148 -10.03 -17.53 0.32
C ASN A 148 -8.65 -18.16 0.60
N ASN A 149 -8.66 -19.47 0.74
CA ASN A 149 -7.48 -20.27 1.09
C ASN A 149 -6.87 -19.97 2.48
N SER A 150 -7.55 -19.20 3.33
CA SER A 150 -7.16 -19.00 4.73
C SER A 150 -8.00 -19.87 5.68
N MET A 151 -7.56 -19.97 6.93
CA MET A 151 -8.35 -20.63 7.98
C MET A 151 -9.63 -19.88 8.35
N PHE A 152 -9.80 -18.65 7.87
CA PHE A 152 -10.94 -17.77 8.13
C PHE A 152 -12.01 -17.86 7.05
N TYR A 153 -11.81 -18.69 6.03
CA TYR A 153 -12.78 -18.89 4.95
C TYR A 153 -14.15 -19.31 5.48
N GLY A 154 -15.22 -18.65 5.01
CA GLY A 154 -16.58 -18.92 5.40
C GLY A 154 -17.10 -18.17 6.65
N TYR A 155 -16.25 -17.37 7.29
CA TYR A 155 -16.64 -16.52 8.42
C TYR A 155 -16.70 -15.03 8.00
N GLY A 156 -17.65 -14.66 7.13
CA GLY A 156 -17.79 -13.30 6.58
C GLY A 156 -17.82 -12.18 7.64
N ASN A 157 -18.38 -12.43 8.81
CA ASN A 157 -18.39 -11.48 9.93
C ASN A 157 -16.99 -11.16 10.48
N LEU A 158 -15.96 -11.89 10.10
CA LEU A 158 -14.58 -11.68 10.54
C LEU A 158 -13.70 -10.89 9.54
N LEU A 159 -14.26 -10.41 8.42
CA LEU A 159 -13.52 -9.68 7.40
C LEU A 159 -12.71 -8.52 7.98
N LEU A 160 -13.35 -7.65 8.77
CA LEU A 160 -12.66 -6.51 9.40
C LEU A 160 -11.53 -6.94 10.32
N VAL A 161 -11.76 -7.98 11.14
CA VAL A 161 -10.74 -8.52 12.05
C VAL A 161 -9.58 -9.12 11.25
N TYR A 162 -9.87 -9.84 10.18
CA TYR A 162 -8.89 -10.41 9.27
C TYR A 162 -8.03 -9.35 8.61
N LEU A 163 -8.64 -8.29 8.07
CA LEU A 163 -7.93 -7.16 7.46
C LEU A 163 -7.08 -6.39 8.49
N MET A 164 -7.57 -6.20 9.72
CA MET A 164 -6.77 -5.61 10.79
C MET A 164 -5.55 -6.47 11.16
N LEU A 165 -5.71 -7.80 11.18
CA LEU A 165 -4.58 -8.72 11.39
C LEU A 165 -3.57 -8.62 10.24
N ILE A 166 -4.03 -8.47 8.99
CA ILE A 166 -3.14 -8.24 7.85
C ILE A 166 -2.34 -6.94 8.04
N ILE A 167 -2.98 -5.84 8.48
CA ILE A 167 -2.26 -4.57 8.76
C ILE A 167 -1.14 -4.81 9.78
N LEU A 168 -1.41 -5.55 10.84
CA LEU A 168 -0.42 -5.84 11.88
C LEU A 168 0.69 -6.79 11.40
N LEU A 169 0.36 -7.80 10.59
CA LEU A 169 1.28 -8.86 10.22
C LEU A 169 2.12 -8.56 8.98
N LYS A 170 1.65 -7.68 8.08
CA LYS A 170 2.40 -7.33 6.85
C LYS A 170 3.80 -6.79 7.14
N VAL A 171 3.95 -6.04 8.23
CA VAL A 171 5.26 -5.54 8.68
C VAL A 171 6.24 -6.67 8.90
N PHE A 172 5.81 -7.73 9.59
CA PHE A 172 6.66 -8.89 9.87
C PHE A 172 7.01 -9.65 8.60
N ALA A 173 6.07 -9.79 7.66
CA ALA A 173 6.33 -10.41 6.36
C ALA A 173 7.36 -9.62 5.56
N SER A 174 7.22 -8.30 5.47
CA SER A 174 8.17 -7.41 4.77
C SER A 174 9.54 -7.42 5.42
N SER A 175 9.60 -7.32 6.76
CA SER A 175 10.85 -7.37 7.51
C SER A 175 11.53 -8.73 7.44
N ALA A 176 10.77 -9.84 7.39
CA ALA A 176 11.32 -11.18 7.23
C ALA A 176 11.96 -11.35 5.86
N THR A 177 11.37 -10.79 4.81
CA THR A 177 11.92 -10.80 3.46
C THR A 177 13.26 -10.04 3.42
N ASN A 178 13.27 -8.79 3.88
CA ASN A 178 14.48 -7.96 3.89
C ASN A 178 15.56 -8.53 4.82
N GLY A 179 15.19 -8.84 6.05
CA GLY A 179 16.09 -9.39 7.07
C GLY A 179 16.64 -10.76 6.73
N GLY A 180 15.86 -11.59 6.01
CA GLY A 180 16.29 -12.89 5.51
C GLY A 180 17.27 -12.84 4.34
N GLY A 181 17.53 -11.66 3.77
CA GLY A 181 18.43 -11.44 2.63
C GLY A 181 17.71 -11.36 1.28
N GLY A 182 16.40 -11.28 1.28
CA GLY A 182 15.61 -10.98 0.08
C GLY A 182 15.72 -9.51 -0.32
N CYS A 183 15.42 -9.22 -1.58
CA CYS A 183 15.29 -7.86 -2.08
C CYS A 183 13.83 -7.42 -1.97
N GLY A 184 13.51 -6.57 -1.00
CA GLY A 184 12.19 -6.02 -0.81
C GLY A 184 12.24 -4.52 -0.57
N GLY A 185 11.12 -3.84 -0.79
CA GLY A 185 10.95 -2.40 -0.55
C GLY A 185 9.81 -2.14 0.44
N ILE A 186 9.73 -0.89 0.89
CA ILE A 186 8.65 -0.40 1.76
C ILE A 186 7.52 0.27 0.96
N PHE A 187 7.73 0.53 -0.33
CA PHE A 187 6.81 1.27 -1.19
C PHE A 187 5.49 0.48 -1.39
N ALA A 188 5.57 -0.70 -2.02
CA ALA A 188 4.39 -1.53 -2.26
C ALA A 188 3.67 -1.96 -0.97
N PRO A 189 4.36 -2.40 0.11
CA PRO A 189 3.71 -2.66 1.39
C PRO A 189 2.99 -1.46 1.99
N SER A 190 3.51 -0.23 1.84
CA SER A 190 2.85 0.97 2.35
C SER A 190 1.57 1.31 1.60
N LEU A 191 1.55 1.15 0.27
CA LEU A 191 0.34 1.28 -0.55
C LEU A 191 -0.71 0.25 -0.16
N TYR A 192 -0.29 -1.01 -0.05
CA TYR A 192 -1.15 -2.12 0.34
C TYR A 192 -1.81 -1.89 1.71
N LEU A 193 -1.01 -1.53 2.71
CA LEU A 193 -1.51 -1.22 4.04
C LEU A 193 -2.44 -0.01 4.04
N GLY A 194 -2.13 1.00 3.23
CA GLY A 194 -2.95 2.18 3.06
C GLY A 194 -4.33 1.85 2.48
N CYS A 195 -4.37 1.00 1.45
CA CYS A 195 -5.62 0.50 0.88
C CYS A 195 -6.50 -0.18 1.93
N ILE A 196 -5.92 -1.15 2.64
CA ILE A 196 -6.65 -1.89 3.68
C ILE A 196 -7.07 -0.97 4.83
N ALA A 197 -6.20 -0.07 5.28
CA ALA A 197 -6.51 0.87 6.37
C ALA A 197 -7.67 1.79 6.00
N GLY A 198 -7.67 2.36 4.78
CA GLY A 198 -8.76 3.18 4.29
C GLY A 198 -10.07 2.42 4.15
N PHE A 199 -10.02 1.20 3.60
CA PHE A 199 -11.17 0.31 3.47
C PHE A 199 -11.75 -0.06 4.84
N VAL A 200 -10.92 -0.52 5.77
CA VAL A 200 -11.35 -0.89 7.14
C VAL A 200 -11.97 0.28 7.86
N PHE A 201 -11.37 1.47 7.72
CA PHE A 201 -11.90 2.69 8.34
C PHE A 201 -13.31 3.03 7.82
N SER A 202 -13.52 3.02 6.50
CA SER A 202 -14.82 3.33 5.90
C SER A 202 -15.86 2.26 6.20
N HIS A 203 -15.52 1.00 6.03
CA HIS A 203 -16.41 -0.13 6.26
C HIS A 203 -16.85 -0.20 7.74
N PHE A 204 -15.89 -0.07 8.67
CA PHE A 204 -16.21 0.03 10.11
C PHE A 204 -17.13 1.21 10.43
N SER A 205 -16.89 2.38 9.83
CA SER A 205 -17.71 3.56 10.04
C SER A 205 -19.12 3.38 9.49
N ASN A 206 -19.28 2.70 8.36
CA ASN A 206 -20.58 2.41 7.76
C ASN A 206 -21.40 1.40 8.61
N ASP A 207 -20.75 0.41 9.19
CA ASP A 207 -21.41 -0.58 10.08
C ASP A 207 -21.93 0.05 11.39
N PHE A 208 -21.23 1.04 11.93
CA PHE A 208 -21.59 1.73 13.17
C PHE A 208 -22.53 2.93 13.02
N THR A 209 -23.18 3.09 11.85
CA THR A 209 -24.23 4.07 11.60
C THR A 209 -23.82 5.52 11.92
N PHE A 210 -22.66 5.97 11.47
CA PHE A 210 -22.34 7.39 11.45
C PHE A 210 -23.20 8.09 10.39
N SER A 211 -23.48 9.37 10.57
CA SER A 211 -24.48 10.14 9.81
C SER A 211 -24.25 10.24 8.30
N ALA A 212 -23.08 9.87 7.78
CA ALA A 212 -22.74 9.93 6.37
C ALA A 212 -22.17 8.57 5.89
N TYR A 213 -22.67 8.10 4.75
CA TYR A 213 -22.09 6.93 4.07
C TYR A 213 -20.69 7.27 3.51
N LEU A 214 -19.71 6.46 3.84
CA LEU A 214 -18.33 6.61 3.41
C LEU A 214 -18.01 5.59 2.31
N PRO A 215 -17.79 6.02 1.05
CA PRO A 215 -17.47 5.12 -0.04
C PRO A 215 -16.12 4.41 0.19
N GLU A 216 -16.14 3.09 0.29
CA GLU A 216 -14.97 2.27 0.61
C GLU A 216 -13.82 2.50 -0.37
N LYS A 217 -14.12 2.61 -1.67
CA LYS A 217 -13.13 2.86 -2.73
C LYS A 217 -12.38 4.18 -2.52
N ASN A 218 -13.12 5.27 -2.27
CA ASN A 218 -12.52 6.58 -2.09
C ASN A 218 -11.63 6.63 -0.84
N PHE A 219 -12.10 6.03 0.25
CA PHE A 219 -11.34 5.96 1.49
C PHE A 219 -10.14 5.02 1.39
N ALA A 220 -10.24 3.93 0.65
CA ALA A 220 -9.10 3.06 0.35
C ALA A 220 -8.00 3.80 -0.41
N LEU A 221 -8.35 4.57 -1.46
CA LEU A 221 -7.40 5.39 -2.22
C LEU A 221 -6.77 6.50 -1.37
N MET A 222 -7.56 7.21 -0.57
CA MET A 222 -7.03 8.21 0.36
C MET A 222 -6.14 7.57 1.43
N GLY A 223 -6.47 6.36 1.89
CA GLY A 223 -5.66 5.58 2.79
C GLY A 223 -4.30 5.20 2.17
N MET A 224 -4.28 4.78 0.89
CA MET A 224 -3.04 4.50 0.14
C MET A 224 -2.12 5.74 0.15
N ALA A 225 -2.65 6.90 -0.23
CA ALA A 225 -1.89 8.15 -0.19
C ALA A 225 -1.41 8.47 1.24
N GLY A 226 -2.29 8.34 2.25
CA GLY A 226 -1.98 8.69 3.63
C GLY A 226 -0.90 7.83 4.29
N VAL A 227 -1.01 6.51 4.20
CA VAL A 227 -0.02 5.60 4.79
C VAL A 227 1.31 5.69 4.06
N MET A 228 1.29 5.71 2.71
CA MET A 228 2.50 5.89 1.93
C MET A 228 3.22 7.19 2.27
N SER A 229 2.49 8.30 2.35
CA SER A 229 3.04 9.61 2.74
C SER A 229 3.73 9.57 4.10
N GLY A 230 3.12 8.89 5.08
CA GLY A 230 3.66 8.76 6.42
C GLY A 230 4.88 7.82 6.51
N VAL A 231 4.89 6.72 5.76
CA VAL A 231 6.00 5.74 5.76
C VAL A 231 7.21 6.27 5.00
N MET A 232 6.98 6.90 3.83
CA MET A 232 8.05 7.37 2.93
C MET A 232 8.49 8.80 3.23
N HIS A 233 7.78 9.53 4.10
CA HIS A 233 7.93 10.98 4.31
C HIS A 233 7.79 11.78 3.01
N ALA A 234 6.93 11.33 2.10
CA ALA A 234 6.74 11.87 0.75
C ALA A 234 5.25 12.14 0.47
N PRO A 235 4.67 13.20 1.05
CA PRO A 235 3.24 13.49 0.93
C PRO A 235 2.82 13.86 -0.50
N LEU A 236 3.61 14.63 -1.23
CA LEU A 236 3.28 14.98 -2.61
C LEU A 236 3.31 13.75 -3.51
N THR A 237 4.28 12.87 -3.31
CA THR A 237 4.35 11.60 -4.05
C THR A 237 3.10 10.77 -3.83
N GLY A 238 2.63 10.64 -2.59
CA GLY A 238 1.40 9.90 -2.27
C GLY A 238 0.17 10.47 -2.97
N VAL A 239 0.03 11.80 -2.95
CA VAL A 239 -1.10 12.49 -3.61
C VAL A 239 -1.02 12.32 -5.14
N PHE A 240 0.11 12.63 -5.77
CA PHE A 240 0.24 12.56 -7.22
C PHE A 240 0.17 11.13 -7.75
N LEU A 241 0.70 10.15 -7.01
CA LEU A 241 0.60 8.75 -7.41
C LEU A 241 -0.85 8.30 -7.49
N ILE A 242 -1.63 8.58 -6.44
CA ILE A 242 -3.03 8.18 -6.42
C ILE A 242 -3.83 8.98 -7.46
N ALA A 243 -3.54 10.26 -7.65
CA ALA A 243 -4.20 11.07 -8.68
C ALA A 243 -3.89 10.63 -10.12
N GLU A 244 -2.70 10.07 -10.40
CA GLU A 244 -2.39 9.51 -11.72
C GLU A 244 -2.91 8.08 -11.90
N LEU A 245 -3.20 7.37 -10.80
CA LEU A 245 -3.81 6.02 -10.85
C LEU A 245 -5.34 6.06 -10.95
N THR A 246 -5.98 7.20 -10.63
CA THR A 246 -7.44 7.42 -10.69
C THR A 246 -7.85 8.10 -11.99
#